data_0534bd8ed0f307c644976f551826e1a9
#
_entry.id   0534bd8ed0f307c644976f551826e1a9
#
_cell.length_a   1.000
_cell.length_b   1.000
_cell.length_c   1.000
_cell.angle_alpha   90.00
_cell.angle_beta   90.00
_cell.angle_gamma   90.00
#
_symmetry.space_group_name_H-M   'P 1'
#
loop_
_entity.id
_entity.type
_entity.pdbx_description
1 polymer ?
#
loop_
_entity_poly.entity_id
_entity_poly.type
_entity_poly.pdbx_seq_one_letter_code
_entity_poly.pdbx_strand_id
1 'polypeptide(L)'
;MAQNAATATKGAVRNGNLASVRENTAKGVFIALAAFSILAVFAIVIYLLSASIPAFREIGLFKFLFGSKWSASHNIFGILPMIVTSLVLTVLSVLLGGILAIFTAVYMVYYCPIWMKKIYEQIINLLAGIPSLIFGYFGLVVLKPVMEDMFHVGSASGLLLSTIVLSVMILPTITSLVKNSLENVPMHYYEGALALGCTKNQAVWKVCLPAAKNGIIAAVILGIGRAVGETMAVQLLLGNQVRYPTDFFLPIRSLTSNVMLEFGYSTGLHREALIATGFVLLIFILIINLCLWAVKKNDSIAGNKFFSRKFKQTNSTLAQLNYKKTGSLQDILWILSHIIAILVAVVLAFIIVFVFIRGIPNLSADFLFGESGNADMTLAPAFASTGMLILMSLLIALPLGIGAAIFLTEYAKRGSKLVKLIRLFIDTLAGIPSIVFGLFGAIFFGTYCGMGYSLINGSLTLALIILPTVIRSTEQSLSEVPDSMREASYALGAGKLKTIFVVVLPQAISGIVTSVILSIGRIVGESAALIYTAGSVSTMPEGYGSAGSSFAVMMYKFMSEGLEIDKCYATAAVLMILVIILNILVTVSQKFFQRRKAK
;
A
#
# COMPACT_ATOMS: atom_id res chain seq x y z
N MET A 1 -24.07 57.99 -25.96
CA MET A 1 -22.90 57.06 -26.03
C MET A 1 -22.10 56.97 -24.72
N ALA A 2 -21.87 58.05 -23.98
CA ALA A 2 -21.07 58.01 -22.72
C ALA A 2 -21.74 57.20 -21.57
N GLN A 3 -23.06 57.17 -21.44
CA GLN A 3 -23.77 56.43 -20.41
C GLN A 3 -23.72 54.91 -20.63
N ASN A 4 -23.69 54.44 -21.88
CA ASN A 4 -23.55 53.00 -22.19
C ASN A 4 -22.11 52.52 -22.00
N ALA A 5 -21.09 53.37 -22.16
CA ALA A 5 -19.68 53.04 -21.87
C ALA A 5 -19.44 52.93 -20.35
N ALA A 6 -20.06 53.78 -19.52
CA ALA A 6 -19.93 53.75 -18.07
C ALA A 6 -20.64 52.53 -17.43
N THR A 7 -21.74 52.06 -18.01
CA THR A 7 -22.45 50.84 -17.58
C THR A 7 -21.67 49.57 -18.00
N ALA A 8 -21.06 49.57 -19.18
CA ALA A 8 -20.22 48.46 -19.64
C ALA A 8 -18.93 48.31 -18.80
N THR A 9 -18.28 49.44 -18.43
CA THR A 9 -17.11 49.42 -17.54
C THR A 9 -17.45 49.01 -16.12
N LYS A 10 -18.58 49.47 -15.54
CA LYS A 10 -19.04 49.01 -14.21
C LYS A 10 -19.41 47.52 -14.23
N GLY A 11 -19.99 47.00 -15.29
CA GLY A 11 -20.29 45.59 -15.47
C GLY A 11 -19.00 44.74 -15.60
N ALA A 12 -18.03 45.20 -16.33
CA ALA A 12 -16.72 44.49 -16.49
C ALA A 12 -15.91 44.47 -15.17
N VAL A 13 -15.90 45.58 -14.41
CA VAL A 13 -15.22 45.65 -13.10
C VAL A 13 -15.94 44.78 -12.07
N ARG A 14 -17.30 44.75 -12.08
CA ARG A 14 -18.08 43.92 -11.18
C ARG A 14 -17.93 42.43 -11.49
N ASN A 15 -17.84 42.06 -12.77
CA ASN A 15 -17.56 40.67 -13.18
C ASN A 15 -16.12 40.25 -12.86
N GLY A 16 -15.13 41.13 -12.96
CA GLY A 16 -13.75 40.91 -12.56
C GLY A 16 -13.63 40.66 -11.05
N ASN A 17 -14.32 41.45 -10.22
CA ASN A 17 -14.32 41.26 -8.77
C ASN A 17 -15.03 39.95 -8.36
N LEU A 18 -16.15 39.59 -8.99
CA LEU A 18 -16.84 38.33 -8.72
C LEU A 18 -15.97 37.09 -9.14
N ALA A 19 -15.27 37.21 -10.25
CA ALA A 19 -14.37 36.15 -10.71
C ALA A 19 -13.18 35.95 -9.73
N SER A 20 -12.58 37.04 -9.25
CA SER A 20 -11.49 36.97 -8.26
C SER A 20 -11.93 36.44 -6.90
N VAL A 21 -13.12 36.80 -6.44
CA VAL A 21 -13.70 36.26 -5.19
C VAL A 21 -13.95 34.76 -5.32
N ARG A 22 -14.55 34.29 -6.42
CA ARG A 22 -14.78 32.85 -6.67
C ARG A 22 -13.47 32.07 -6.72
N GLU A 23 -12.42 32.62 -7.33
CA GLU A 23 -11.11 31.99 -7.43
C GLU A 23 -10.43 31.89 -6.05
N ASN A 24 -10.48 32.96 -5.25
CA ASN A 24 -9.92 32.96 -3.89
C ASN A 24 -10.69 32.01 -2.96
N THR A 25 -12.01 31.95 -3.05
CA THR A 25 -12.82 31.00 -2.28
C THR A 25 -12.50 29.57 -2.66
N ALA A 26 -12.44 29.24 -3.95
CA ALA A 26 -12.08 27.90 -4.42
C ALA A 26 -10.65 27.50 -3.96
N LYS A 27 -9.69 28.43 -4.05
CA LYS A 27 -8.34 28.22 -3.51
C LYS A 27 -8.37 27.92 -2.02
N GLY A 28 -9.16 28.66 -1.23
CA GLY A 28 -9.33 28.43 0.21
C GLY A 28 -9.88 27.02 0.50
N VAL A 29 -10.90 26.59 -0.24
CA VAL A 29 -11.47 25.24 -0.13
C VAL A 29 -10.43 24.17 -0.44
N PHE A 30 -9.68 24.29 -1.55
CA PHE A 30 -8.66 23.31 -1.88
C PHE A 30 -7.49 23.28 -0.88
N ILE A 31 -7.13 24.41 -0.28
CA ILE A 31 -6.16 24.47 0.83
C ILE A 31 -6.70 23.69 2.04
N ALA A 32 -7.97 23.89 2.41
CA ALA A 32 -8.58 23.19 3.53
C ALA A 32 -8.63 21.68 3.30
N LEU A 33 -8.97 21.23 2.07
CA LEU A 33 -8.97 19.81 1.70
C LEU A 33 -7.55 19.21 1.76
N ALA A 34 -6.53 19.94 1.31
CA ALA A 34 -5.14 19.47 1.43
C ALA A 34 -4.64 19.48 2.89
N ALA A 35 -5.03 20.48 3.69
CA ALA A 35 -4.70 20.54 5.11
C ALA A 35 -5.34 19.40 5.91
N PHE A 36 -6.49 18.88 5.48
CA PHE A 36 -7.16 17.74 6.11
C PHE A 36 -6.24 16.51 6.21
N SER A 37 -5.44 16.22 5.18
CA SER A 37 -4.48 15.10 5.23
C SER A 37 -3.41 15.27 6.30
N ILE A 38 -2.96 16.50 6.56
CA ILE A 38 -2.03 16.82 7.65
C ILE A 38 -2.74 16.64 9.00
N LEU A 39 -3.94 17.21 9.12
CA LEU A 39 -4.74 17.13 10.35
C LEU A 39 -5.07 15.68 10.70
N ALA A 40 -5.37 14.83 9.72
CA ALA A 40 -5.63 13.41 9.94
C ALA A 40 -4.41 12.70 10.57
N VAL A 41 -3.18 12.93 10.06
CA VAL A 41 -1.97 12.35 10.65
C VAL A 41 -1.75 12.87 12.07
N PHE A 42 -1.86 14.18 12.29
CA PHE A 42 -1.72 14.75 13.62
C PHE A 42 -2.77 14.22 14.59
N ALA A 43 -4.03 14.08 14.14
CA ALA A 43 -5.08 13.52 14.97
C ALA A 43 -4.76 12.07 15.38
N ILE A 44 -4.31 11.23 14.45
CA ILE A 44 -3.90 9.85 14.75
C ILE A 44 -2.75 9.83 15.74
N VAL A 45 -1.68 10.60 15.49
CA VAL A 45 -0.47 10.62 16.35
C VAL A 45 -0.79 11.16 17.75
N ILE A 46 -1.44 12.32 17.85
CA ILE A 46 -1.75 12.97 19.13
C ILE A 46 -2.73 12.13 19.92
N TYR A 47 -3.75 11.60 19.26
CA TYR A 47 -4.78 10.83 19.94
C TYR A 47 -4.24 9.49 20.47
N LEU A 48 -3.49 8.73 19.65
CA LEU A 48 -2.85 7.50 20.11
C LEU A 48 -1.80 7.77 21.19
N LEU A 49 -1.03 8.86 21.10
CA LEU A 49 -0.12 9.27 22.16
C LEU A 49 -0.88 9.53 23.46
N SER A 50 -1.94 10.35 23.42
CA SER A 50 -2.73 10.68 24.60
C SER A 50 -3.36 9.44 25.25
N ALA A 51 -3.87 8.52 24.44
CA ALA A 51 -4.45 7.26 24.89
C ALA A 51 -3.41 6.25 25.41
N SER A 52 -2.11 6.45 25.09
CA SER A 52 -1.00 5.61 25.57
C SER A 52 -0.38 6.14 26.88
N ILE A 53 -0.61 7.41 27.25
CA ILE A 53 -0.01 8.04 28.44
C ILE A 53 -0.32 7.26 29.72
N PRO A 54 -1.55 6.78 29.98
CA PRO A 54 -1.83 6.04 31.21
C PRO A 54 -0.96 4.79 31.33
N ALA A 55 -0.84 3.99 30.25
CA ALA A 55 0.02 2.81 30.23
C ALA A 55 1.50 3.17 30.50
N PHE A 56 2.02 4.25 29.91
CA PHE A 56 3.41 4.67 30.15
C PHE A 56 3.65 5.18 31.58
N ARG A 57 2.64 5.78 32.22
CA ARG A 57 2.73 6.22 33.62
C ARG A 57 2.71 5.06 34.59
N GLU A 58 1.83 4.08 34.39
CA GLU A 58 1.62 2.98 35.31
C GLU A 58 2.70 1.89 35.16
N ILE A 59 3.04 1.51 33.93
CA ILE A 59 4.03 0.47 33.65
C ILE A 59 5.46 1.02 33.70
N GLY A 60 5.65 2.29 33.31
CA GLY A 60 6.95 2.92 33.09
C GLY A 60 7.48 2.68 31.67
N LEU A 61 7.82 3.76 30.97
CA LEU A 61 8.24 3.73 29.54
C LEU A 61 9.38 2.74 29.27
N PHE A 62 10.42 2.73 30.11
CA PHE A 62 11.57 1.83 29.93
C PHE A 62 11.21 0.36 30.18
N LYS A 63 10.39 0.06 31.19
CA LYS A 63 9.92 -1.29 31.45
C LYS A 63 9.04 -1.81 30.32
N PHE A 64 8.18 -0.94 29.76
CA PHE A 64 7.34 -1.25 28.64
C PHE A 64 8.16 -1.56 27.39
N LEU A 65 9.11 -0.69 27.00
CA LEU A 65 9.89 -0.85 25.76
C LEU A 65 10.92 -1.98 25.85
N PHE A 66 11.60 -2.15 26.98
CA PHE A 66 12.71 -3.08 27.15
C PHE A 66 12.37 -4.32 27.97
N GLY A 67 11.16 -4.42 28.48
CA GLY A 67 10.67 -5.62 29.15
C GLY A 67 10.57 -6.81 28.21
N SER A 68 10.92 -8.01 28.69
CA SER A 68 10.93 -9.26 27.92
C SER A 68 9.70 -10.13 28.12
N LYS A 69 8.83 -9.81 29.06
CA LYS A 69 7.66 -10.60 29.42
C LYS A 69 6.36 -9.83 29.16
N TRP A 70 5.37 -10.52 28.59
CA TRP A 70 4.02 -10.01 28.39
C TRP A 70 3.04 -10.99 29.05
N SER A 71 2.30 -10.53 30.07
CA SER A 71 1.30 -11.30 30.78
C SER A 71 0.21 -10.37 31.30
N ALA A 72 -0.93 -10.38 30.64
CA ALA A 72 -2.07 -9.55 31.00
C ALA A 72 -2.62 -9.88 32.39
N SER A 73 -2.62 -11.18 32.77
CA SER A 73 -3.10 -11.62 34.09
C SER A 73 -2.25 -11.13 35.28
N HIS A 74 -0.98 -10.82 35.03
CA HIS A 74 -0.05 -10.31 36.06
C HIS A 74 0.27 -8.81 35.88
N ASN A 75 -0.42 -8.11 34.98
CA ASN A 75 -0.14 -6.71 34.63
C ASN A 75 1.33 -6.43 34.24
N ILE A 76 1.97 -7.41 33.59
CA ILE A 76 3.36 -7.26 33.09
C ILE A 76 3.29 -7.06 31.57
N PHE A 77 3.76 -5.92 31.11
CA PHE A 77 3.67 -5.53 29.70
C PHE A 77 5.01 -5.06 29.15
N GLY A 78 5.83 -6.01 28.69
CA GLY A 78 7.10 -5.75 28.01
C GLY A 78 7.04 -6.16 26.54
N ILE A 79 7.42 -5.27 25.62
CA ILE A 79 7.27 -5.49 24.17
C ILE A 79 8.59 -5.75 23.42
N LEU A 80 9.72 -5.83 24.10
CA LEU A 80 11.03 -5.99 23.43
C LEU A 80 11.11 -7.22 22.53
N PRO A 81 10.65 -8.44 22.93
CA PRO A 81 10.68 -9.59 22.04
C PRO A 81 9.88 -9.36 20.75
N MET A 82 8.75 -8.65 20.84
CA MET A 82 7.89 -8.34 19.69
C MET A 82 8.53 -7.29 18.76
N ILE A 83 9.24 -6.31 19.32
CA ILE A 83 10.04 -5.34 18.53
C ILE A 83 11.11 -6.08 17.75
N VAL A 84 11.89 -6.95 18.42
CA VAL A 84 12.96 -7.74 17.79
C VAL A 84 12.38 -8.66 16.72
N THR A 85 11.28 -9.36 17.01
CA THR A 85 10.59 -10.22 16.04
C THR A 85 10.15 -9.43 14.80
N SER A 86 9.50 -8.28 14.98
CA SER A 86 9.03 -7.45 13.87
C SER A 86 10.18 -6.95 13.01
N LEU A 87 11.32 -6.57 13.62
CA LEU A 87 12.53 -6.15 12.92
C LEU A 87 13.16 -7.29 12.13
N VAL A 88 13.42 -8.43 12.79
CA VAL A 88 14.07 -9.60 12.17
C VAL A 88 13.22 -10.12 11.02
N LEU A 89 11.91 -10.30 11.23
CA LEU A 89 10.97 -10.73 10.20
C LEU A 89 10.99 -9.79 8.99
N THR A 90 10.95 -8.48 9.23
CA THR A 90 10.98 -7.47 8.15
C THR A 90 12.29 -7.55 7.36
N VAL A 91 13.43 -7.59 8.04
CA VAL A 91 14.75 -7.65 7.40
C VAL A 91 14.87 -8.91 6.54
N LEU A 92 14.54 -10.07 7.09
CA LEU A 92 14.63 -11.34 6.35
C LEU A 92 13.67 -11.37 5.16
N SER A 93 12.43 -10.92 5.35
CA SER A 93 11.43 -10.90 4.26
C SER A 93 11.81 -9.94 3.14
N VAL A 94 12.36 -8.77 3.47
CA VAL A 94 12.79 -7.79 2.47
C VAL A 94 14.08 -8.22 1.78
N LEU A 95 15.01 -8.87 2.49
CA LEU A 95 16.18 -9.45 1.87
C LEU A 95 15.79 -10.51 0.84
N LEU A 96 14.97 -11.48 1.24
CA LEU A 96 14.53 -12.54 0.33
C LEU A 96 13.64 -11.99 -0.79
N GLY A 97 12.54 -11.33 -0.45
CA GLY A 97 11.57 -10.81 -1.42
C GLY A 97 12.12 -9.69 -2.29
N GLY A 98 12.99 -8.83 -1.75
CA GLY A 98 13.63 -7.74 -2.50
C GLY A 98 14.62 -8.24 -3.54
N ILE A 99 15.44 -9.24 -3.21
CA ILE A 99 16.35 -9.89 -4.17
C ILE A 99 15.53 -10.53 -5.30
N LEU A 100 14.53 -11.35 -4.96
CA LEU A 100 13.65 -12.00 -5.93
C LEU A 100 12.95 -10.98 -6.85
N ALA A 101 12.46 -9.89 -6.27
CA ALA A 101 11.78 -8.83 -6.99
C ALA A 101 12.69 -8.06 -7.96
N ILE A 102 13.93 -7.73 -7.55
CA ILE A 102 14.91 -7.04 -8.40
C ILE A 102 15.28 -7.92 -9.60
N PHE A 103 15.60 -9.20 -9.38
CA PHE A 103 15.92 -10.13 -10.46
C PHE A 103 14.75 -10.32 -11.43
N THR A 104 13.52 -10.47 -10.90
CA THR A 104 12.31 -10.57 -11.71
C THR A 104 12.07 -9.30 -12.54
N ALA A 105 12.26 -8.11 -11.97
CA ALA A 105 12.11 -6.84 -12.69
C ALA A 105 13.17 -6.67 -13.80
N VAL A 106 14.42 -7.02 -13.53
CA VAL A 106 15.50 -7.03 -14.54
C VAL A 106 15.16 -7.97 -15.68
N TYR A 107 14.69 -9.18 -15.37
CA TYR A 107 14.22 -10.13 -16.39
C TYR A 107 13.11 -9.54 -17.24
N MET A 108 12.07 -8.96 -16.61
CA MET A 108 10.91 -8.40 -17.31
C MET A 108 11.25 -7.24 -18.25
N VAL A 109 12.24 -6.40 -17.90
CA VAL A 109 12.59 -5.21 -18.68
C VAL A 109 13.54 -5.54 -19.83
N TYR A 110 14.56 -6.38 -19.59
CA TYR A 110 15.67 -6.55 -20.53
C TYR A 110 15.72 -7.91 -21.24
N TYR A 111 15.13 -8.96 -20.66
CA TYR A 111 15.28 -10.34 -21.16
C TYR A 111 13.96 -11.01 -21.57
N CYS A 112 12.83 -10.55 -21.03
CA CYS A 112 11.54 -11.17 -21.23
C CYS A 112 11.01 -10.94 -22.66
N PRO A 113 10.56 -11.99 -23.38
CA PRO A 113 9.85 -11.83 -24.65
C PRO A 113 8.57 -10.99 -24.47
N ILE A 114 8.24 -10.18 -25.47
CA ILE A 114 7.10 -9.22 -25.42
C ILE A 114 5.77 -9.90 -25.05
N TRP A 115 5.52 -11.11 -25.54
CA TRP A 115 4.30 -11.85 -25.25
C TRP A 115 4.24 -12.34 -23.80
N MET A 116 5.36 -12.78 -23.23
CA MET A 116 5.46 -13.19 -21.82
C MET A 116 5.42 -11.98 -20.86
N LYS A 117 5.98 -10.84 -21.27
CA LYS A 117 5.98 -9.62 -20.45
C LYS A 117 4.56 -9.24 -20.03
N LYS A 118 3.58 -9.33 -20.94
CA LYS A 118 2.16 -9.05 -20.66
C LYS A 118 1.59 -10.01 -19.60
N ILE A 119 1.96 -11.29 -19.68
CA ILE A 119 1.50 -12.32 -18.72
C ILE A 119 2.10 -12.02 -17.34
N TYR A 120 3.41 -11.75 -17.25
CA TYR A 120 4.06 -11.38 -15.99
C TYR A 120 3.42 -10.13 -15.35
N GLU A 121 3.17 -9.09 -16.15
CA GLU A 121 2.51 -7.87 -15.67
C GLU A 121 1.11 -8.15 -15.11
N GLN A 122 0.33 -8.99 -15.77
CA GLN A 122 -0.99 -9.37 -15.29
C GLN A 122 -0.92 -10.15 -13.98
N ILE A 123 -0.04 -11.15 -13.88
CA ILE A 123 0.16 -11.95 -12.67
C ILE A 123 0.58 -11.05 -11.51
N ILE A 124 1.58 -10.19 -11.69
CA ILE A 124 2.09 -9.29 -10.65
C ILE A 124 1.00 -8.30 -10.19
N ASN A 125 0.23 -7.73 -11.14
CA ASN A 125 -0.83 -6.78 -10.82
C ASN A 125 -2.01 -7.46 -10.10
N LEU A 126 -2.37 -8.68 -10.50
CA LEU A 126 -3.39 -9.47 -9.80
C LEU A 126 -2.99 -9.72 -8.35
N LEU A 127 -1.76 -10.16 -8.13
CA LEU A 127 -1.26 -10.49 -6.80
C LEU A 127 -1.08 -9.26 -5.91
N ALA A 128 -0.76 -8.10 -6.48
CA ALA A 128 -0.72 -6.86 -5.73
C ALA A 128 -2.10 -6.47 -5.15
N GLY A 129 -3.18 -6.94 -5.78
CA GLY A 129 -4.56 -6.72 -5.35
C GLY A 129 -5.15 -7.81 -4.44
N ILE A 130 -4.48 -8.96 -4.29
CA ILE A 130 -4.98 -10.04 -3.42
C ILE A 130 -4.86 -9.64 -1.95
N PRO A 131 -5.93 -9.82 -1.14
CA PRO A 131 -5.88 -9.58 0.29
C PRO A 131 -4.80 -10.41 0.98
N SER A 132 -4.09 -9.79 1.94
CA SER A 132 -2.98 -10.44 2.66
C SER A 132 -3.40 -11.70 3.42
N LEU A 133 -4.66 -11.76 3.84
CA LEU A 133 -5.24 -12.91 4.50
C LEU A 133 -5.17 -14.19 3.65
N ILE A 134 -5.34 -14.09 2.32
CA ILE A 134 -5.25 -15.24 1.40
C ILE A 134 -3.82 -15.80 1.38
N PHE A 135 -2.81 -14.93 1.40
CA PHE A 135 -1.41 -15.38 1.50
C PHE A 135 -1.12 -16.06 2.85
N GLY A 136 -1.63 -15.50 3.95
CA GLY A 136 -1.52 -16.11 5.27
C GLY A 136 -2.20 -17.48 5.33
N TYR A 137 -3.40 -17.58 4.78
CA TYR A 137 -4.15 -18.84 4.71
C TYR A 137 -3.44 -19.90 3.84
N PHE A 138 -2.95 -19.51 2.67
CA PHE A 138 -2.12 -20.37 1.82
C PHE A 138 -0.87 -20.86 2.57
N GLY A 139 -0.21 -19.97 3.29
CA GLY A 139 0.94 -20.33 4.12
C GLY A 139 0.59 -21.35 5.21
N LEU A 140 -0.54 -21.18 5.87
CA LEU A 140 -1.00 -22.05 6.93
C LEU A 140 -1.40 -23.45 6.44
N VAL A 141 -2.12 -23.53 5.31
CA VAL A 141 -2.72 -24.77 4.84
C VAL A 141 -1.81 -25.56 3.90
N VAL A 142 -0.96 -24.87 3.12
CA VAL A 142 -0.09 -25.52 2.14
C VAL A 142 1.37 -25.54 2.58
N LEU A 143 1.93 -24.38 2.89
CA LEU A 143 3.38 -24.30 3.16
C LEU A 143 3.75 -24.89 4.52
N LYS A 144 2.91 -24.66 5.54
CA LYS A 144 3.19 -25.15 6.89
C LYS A 144 3.33 -26.68 6.94
N PRO A 145 2.36 -27.51 6.44
CA PRO A 145 2.49 -28.97 6.42
C PRO A 145 3.70 -29.44 5.60
N VAL A 146 3.95 -28.84 4.43
CA VAL A 146 5.10 -29.19 3.61
C VAL A 146 6.43 -28.93 4.34
N MET A 147 6.50 -27.84 5.11
CA MET A 147 7.69 -27.53 5.91
C MET A 147 7.82 -28.45 7.12
N GLU A 148 6.72 -28.83 7.76
CA GLU A 148 6.70 -29.80 8.86
C GLU A 148 7.26 -31.16 8.41
N ASP A 149 6.81 -31.63 7.25
CA ASP A 149 7.30 -32.88 6.66
C ASP A 149 8.77 -32.79 6.21
N MET A 150 9.15 -31.67 5.54
CA MET A 150 10.48 -31.47 4.99
C MET A 150 11.56 -31.35 6.08
N PHE A 151 11.26 -30.64 7.17
CA PHE A 151 12.21 -30.38 8.26
C PHE A 151 12.03 -31.30 9.46
N HIS A 152 11.05 -32.21 9.42
CA HIS A 152 10.71 -33.12 10.50
C HIS A 152 10.48 -32.44 11.86
N VAL A 153 9.77 -31.28 11.83
CA VAL A 153 9.44 -30.49 13.02
C VAL A 153 7.98 -30.66 13.40
N GLY A 154 7.69 -30.64 14.70
CA GLY A 154 6.30 -30.81 15.21
C GLY A 154 5.38 -29.61 14.85
N SER A 155 5.94 -28.44 14.58
CA SER A 155 5.22 -27.29 14.04
C SER A 155 6.17 -26.36 13.30
N ALA A 156 5.81 -25.98 12.08
CA ALA A 156 6.57 -25.02 11.28
C ALA A 156 6.06 -23.56 11.45
N SER A 157 5.10 -23.31 12.36
CA SER A 157 4.66 -21.94 12.66
C SER A 157 5.80 -21.18 13.35
N GLY A 158 6.27 -20.12 12.71
CA GLY A 158 7.41 -19.34 13.23
C GLY A 158 8.01 -18.39 12.21
N LEU A 159 9.28 -18.05 12.43
CA LEU A 159 10.00 -17.04 11.67
C LEU A 159 10.14 -17.40 10.18
N LEU A 160 10.54 -18.66 9.87
CA LEU A 160 10.85 -19.08 8.50
C LEU A 160 9.59 -19.07 7.61
N LEU A 161 8.50 -19.69 8.07
CA LEU A 161 7.23 -19.72 7.34
C LEU A 161 6.71 -18.30 7.06
N SER A 162 6.72 -17.46 8.10
CA SER A 162 6.28 -16.06 7.98
C SER A 162 7.18 -15.26 7.04
N THR A 163 8.49 -15.49 7.06
CA THR A 163 9.46 -14.84 6.16
C THR A 163 9.17 -15.17 4.70
N ILE A 164 8.95 -16.46 4.37
CA ILE A 164 8.67 -16.90 3.00
C ILE A 164 7.37 -16.27 2.49
N VAL A 165 6.29 -16.37 3.25
CA VAL A 165 4.98 -15.84 2.83
C VAL A 165 5.01 -14.32 2.69
N LEU A 166 5.62 -13.63 3.65
CA LEU A 166 5.73 -12.17 3.61
C LEU A 166 6.63 -11.71 2.44
N SER A 167 7.68 -12.46 2.11
CA SER A 167 8.53 -12.20 0.95
C SER A 167 7.74 -12.28 -0.36
N VAL A 168 6.90 -13.32 -0.51
CA VAL A 168 6.03 -13.48 -1.69
C VAL A 168 5.01 -12.33 -1.76
N MET A 169 4.46 -11.91 -0.64
CA MET A 169 3.46 -10.85 -0.57
C MET A 169 4.00 -9.45 -0.93
N ILE A 170 5.24 -9.12 -0.53
CA ILE A 170 5.85 -7.83 -0.88
C ILE A 170 6.45 -7.80 -2.28
N LEU A 171 6.75 -8.96 -2.87
CA LEU A 171 7.40 -9.13 -4.16
C LEU A 171 6.69 -8.36 -5.30
N PRO A 172 5.36 -8.43 -5.50
CA PRO A 172 4.69 -7.72 -6.57
C PRO A 172 4.89 -6.20 -6.49
N THR A 173 4.84 -5.65 -5.29
CA THR A 173 5.01 -4.21 -5.05
C THR A 173 6.42 -3.75 -5.41
N ILE A 174 7.45 -4.47 -4.93
CA ILE A 174 8.85 -4.14 -5.21
C ILE A 174 9.14 -4.33 -6.71
N THR A 175 8.69 -5.44 -7.31
CA THR A 175 8.92 -5.73 -8.74
C THR A 175 8.34 -4.65 -9.63
N SER A 176 7.09 -4.20 -9.40
CA SER A 176 6.45 -3.15 -10.21
C SER A 176 7.21 -1.83 -10.12
N LEU A 177 7.66 -1.44 -8.94
CA LEU A 177 8.40 -0.19 -8.75
C LEU A 177 9.81 -0.24 -9.32
N VAL A 178 10.52 -1.36 -9.15
CA VAL A 178 11.84 -1.57 -9.76
C VAL A 178 11.75 -1.61 -11.27
N LYS A 179 10.75 -2.32 -11.83
CA LYS A 179 10.46 -2.34 -13.27
C LYS A 179 10.28 -0.92 -13.81
N ASN A 180 9.39 -0.13 -13.21
CA ASN A 180 9.16 1.26 -13.62
C ASN A 180 10.45 2.10 -13.53
N SER A 181 11.27 1.87 -12.52
CA SER A 181 12.55 2.59 -12.36
C SER A 181 13.56 2.21 -13.43
N LEU A 182 13.60 0.95 -13.86
CA LEU A 182 14.45 0.47 -14.94
C LEU A 182 13.96 0.97 -16.32
N GLU A 183 12.64 0.99 -16.56
CA GLU A 183 12.05 1.52 -17.80
C GLU A 183 12.26 3.04 -17.95
N ASN A 184 12.39 3.76 -16.84
CA ASN A 184 12.71 5.19 -16.85
C ASN A 184 14.19 5.50 -17.11
N VAL A 185 15.09 4.50 -17.16
CA VAL A 185 16.48 4.71 -17.57
C VAL A 185 16.51 5.02 -19.07
N PRO A 186 17.08 6.16 -19.49
CA PRO A 186 17.12 6.52 -20.91
C PRO A 186 17.84 5.47 -21.75
N MET A 187 17.24 5.07 -22.87
CA MET A 187 17.74 3.98 -23.73
C MET A 187 19.17 4.20 -24.22
N HIS A 188 19.59 5.45 -24.39
CA HIS A 188 20.95 5.80 -24.81
C HIS A 188 22.05 5.34 -23.83
N TYR A 189 21.73 5.08 -22.54
CA TYR A 189 22.69 4.45 -21.61
C TYR A 189 22.99 3.00 -22.00
N TYR A 190 21.93 2.26 -22.36
CA TYR A 190 22.06 0.87 -22.81
C TYR A 190 22.78 0.78 -24.17
N GLU A 191 22.33 1.56 -25.13
CA GLU A 191 22.90 1.61 -26.50
C GLU A 191 24.35 2.11 -26.49
N GLY A 192 24.66 3.14 -25.70
CA GLY A 192 26.01 3.64 -25.53
C GLY A 192 26.96 2.60 -24.93
N ALA A 193 26.50 1.81 -23.96
CA ALA A 193 27.30 0.71 -23.41
C ALA A 193 27.60 -0.37 -24.47
N LEU A 194 26.60 -0.73 -25.29
CA LEU A 194 26.80 -1.68 -26.40
C LEU A 194 27.75 -1.14 -27.45
N ALA A 195 27.63 0.16 -27.80
CA ALA A 195 28.52 0.82 -28.75
C ALA A 195 29.98 0.85 -28.28
N LEU A 196 30.21 0.88 -26.96
CA LEU A 196 31.55 0.77 -26.34
C LEU A 196 32.04 -0.68 -26.21
N GLY A 197 31.36 -1.66 -26.81
CA GLY A 197 31.75 -3.08 -26.82
C GLY A 197 31.34 -3.89 -25.61
N CYS A 198 30.47 -3.36 -24.72
CA CYS A 198 29.91 -4.16 -23.63
C CYS A 198 28.97 -5.24 -24.17
N THR A 199 28.94 -6.41 -23.53
CA THR A 199 27.89 -7.40 -23.79
C THR A 199 26.54 -6.89 -23.26
N LYS A 200 25.42 -7.48 -23.74
CA LYS A 200 24.07 -7.17 -23.23
C LYS A 200 24.00 -7.28 -21.71
N ASN A 201 24.57 -8.34 -21.14
CA ASN A 201 24.56 -8.60 -19.70
C ASN A 201 25.38 -7.55 -18.94
N GLN A 202 26.53 -7.13 -19.49
CA GLN A 202 27.34 -6.07 -18.89
C GLN A 202 26.62 -4.71 -18.93
N ALA A 203 25.95 -4.38 -20.02
CA ALA A 203 25.17 -3.13 -20.14
C ALA A 203 24.04 -3.08 -19.10
N VAL A 204 23.31 -4.18 -18.91
CA VAL A 204 22.21 -4.26 -17.93
C VAL A 204 22.76 -4.13 -16.49
N TRP A 205 23.70 -4.99 -16.09
CA TRP A 205 24.12 -5.10 -14.70
C TRP A 205 25.12 -4.02 -14.25
N LYS A 206 25.96 -3.49 -15.15
CA LYS A 206 26.97 -2.46 -14.82
C LYS A 206 26.55 -1.04 -15.14
N VAL A 207 25.57 -0.84 -16.03
CA VAL A 207 25.15 0.50 -16.46
C VAL A 207 23.68 0.78 -16.10
N CYS A 208 22.74 -0.01 -16.59
CA CYS A 208 21.31 0.28 -16.41
C CYS A 208 20.85 0.09 -14.95
N LEU A 209 21.23 -1.00 -14.30
CA LEU A 209 20.86 -1.26 -12.91
C LEU A 209 21.40 -0.20 -11.93
N PRO A 210 22.69 0.19 -11.99
CA PRO A 210 23.18 1.29 -11.18
C PRO A 210 22.56 2.65 -11.51
N ALA A 211 22.17 2.89 -12.76
CA ALA A 211 21.46 4.12 -13.15
C ALA A 211 20.06 4.19 -12.52
N ALA A 212 19.38 3.06 -12.33
CA ALA A 212 18.08 2.96 -11.65
C ALA A 212 18.16 2.91 -10.11
N LYS A 213 19.36 2.97 -9.51
CA LYS A 213 19.64 2.75 -8.09
C LYS A 213 18.66 3.46 -7.16
N ASN A 214 18.37 4.75 -7.40
CA ASN A 214 17.51 5.54 -6.52
C ASN A 214 16.06 5.05 -6.51
N GLY A 215 15.57 4.63 -7.66
CA GLY A 215 14.25 4.02 -7.77
C GLY A 215 14.19 2.64 -7.13
N ILE A 216 15.25 1.85 -7.26
CA ILE A 216 15.37 0.53 -6.61
C ILE A 216 15.36 0.69 -5.08
N ILE A 217 16.17 1.61 -4.54
CA ILE A 217 16.18 1.91 -3.11
C ILE A 217 14.77 2.33 -2.65
N ALA A 218 14.11 3.22 -3.38
CA ALA A 218 12.74 3.64 -3.04
C ALA A 218 11.75 2.47 -3.04
N ALA A 219 11.88 1.53 -3.99
CA ALA A 219 11.04 0.34 -4.07
C ALA A 219 11.24 -0.60 -2.86
N VAL A 220 12.51 -0.87 -2.49
CA VAL A 220 12.86 -1.70 -1.32
C VAL A 220 12.29 -1.10 -0.05
N ILE A 221 12.37 0.19 0.09
CA ILE A 221 11.91 0.92 1.25
C ILE A 221 10.38 0.90 1.39
N LEU A 222 9.64 1.03 0.28
CA LEU A 222 8.19 0.82 0.28
C LEU A 222 7.85 -0.62 0.63
N GLY A 223 8.69 -1.58 0.22
CA GLY A 223 8.61 -2.97 0.65
C GLY A 223 8.78 -3.13 2.17
N ILE A 224 9.75 -2.45 2.78
CA ILE A 224 9.94 -2.42 4.24
C ILE A 224 8.68 -1.90 4.95
N GLY A 225 8.16 -0.76 4.50
CA GLY A 225 6.94 -0.19 5.09
C GLY A 225 5.75 -1.15 5.05
N ARG A 226 5.58 -1.88 3.93
CA ARG A 226 4.54 -2.90 3.79
C ARG A 226 4.78 -4.10 4.69
N ALA A 227 6.02 -4.59 4.78
CA ALA A 227 6.38 -5.75 5.61
C ALA A 227 6.18 -5.48 7.11
N VAL A 228 6.61 -4.30 7.61
CA VAL A 228 6.41 -3.90 9.02
C VAL A 228 4.93 -3.76 9.37
N GLY A 229 4.14 -3.26 8.42
CA GLY A 229 2.71 -3.01 8.63
C GLY A 229 1.82 -4.24 8.50
N GLU A 230 2.37 -5.37 8.04
CA GLU A 230 1.56 -6.56 7.82
C GLU A 230 1.07 -7.17 9.14
N THR A 231 -0.22 -7.44 9.18
CA THR A 231 -0.89 -7.90 10.40
C THR A 231 -1.50 -9.28 10.23
N MET A 232 -2.37 -9.44 9.22
CA MET A 232 -3.23 -10.61 9.10
C MET A 232 -2.46 -11.88 8.70
N ALA A 233 -1.63 -11.81 7.66
CA ALA A 233 -0.81 -12.94 7.25
C ALA A 233 0.17 -13.33 8.35
N VAL A 234 0.81 -12.34 8.97
CA VAL A 234 1.82 -12.56 10.03
C VAL A 234 1.21 -13.19 11.28
N GLN A 235 0.03 -12.72 11.71
CA GLN A 235 -0.66 -13.26 12.87
C GLN A 235 -0.99 -14.77 12.71
N LEU A 236 -1.32 -15.21 11.49
CA LEU A 236 -1.65 -16.61 11.22
C LEU A 236 -0.45 -17.55 11.26
N LEU A 237 0.73 -17.05 10.91
CA LEU A 237 1.91 -17.86 10.59
C LEU A 237 2.93 -17.89 11.72
N LEU A 238 2.96 -16.89 12.60
CA LEU A 238 3.99 -16.76 13.64
C LEU A 238 3.81 -17.69 14.83
N GLY A 239 2.62 -18.28 15.04
CA GLY A 239 2.33 -19.14 16.19
C GLY A 239 2.09 -18.38 17.51
N ASN A 240 2.24 -17.07 17.54
CA ASN A 240 1.71 -16.10 18.52
C ASN A 240 2.19 -16.23 19.99
N GLN A 241 3.38 -16.76 20.24
CA GLN A 241 3.99 -16.79 21.57
C GLN A 241 4.97 -15.63 21.78
N VAL A 242 4.97 -15.04 22.99
CA VAL A 242 5.89 -13.94 23.32
C VAL A 242 7.25 -14.52 23.65
N ARG A 243 8.13 -14.57 22.65
CA ARG A 243 9.50 -15.07 22.75
C ARG A 243 10.43 -14.30 21.81
N TYR A 244 11.73 -14.36 22.05
CA TYR A 244 12.74 -13.88 21.10
C TYR A 244 12.83 -14.84 19.90
N PRO A 245 13.09 -14.34 18.69
CA PRO A 245 13.26 -15.14 17.48
C PRO A 245 14.65 -15.81 17.45
N THR A 246 14.90 -16.76 18.35
CA THR A 246 16.16 -17.50 18.48
C THR A 246 16.24 -18.70 17.56
N ASP A 247 15.09 -19.18 17.07
CA ASP A 247 14.98 -20.31 16.16
C ASP A 247 13.96 -19.99 15.06
N PHE A 248 14.13 -20.61 13.90
CA PHE A 248 13.28 -20.39 12.72
C PHE A 248 11.89 -21.04 12.84
N PHE A 249 11.73 -22.07 13.65
CA PHE A 249 10.51 -22.87 13.78
C PHE A 249 9.76 -22.63 15.09
N LEU A 250 10.32 -21.88 16.02
CA LEU A 250 9.64 -21.57 17.26
C LEU A 250 8.53 -20.54 17.06
N PRO A 251 7.36 -20.77 17.69
CA PRO A 251 6.29 -19.79 17.73
C PRO A 251 6.76 -18.48 18.37
N ILE A 252 6.54 -17.38 17.68
CA ILE A 252 6.92 -16.02 18.09
C ILE A 252 5.76 -15.06 17.87
N ARG A 253 5.87 -13.82 18.34
CA ARG A 253 4.82 -12.79 18.20
C ARG A 253 5.41 -11.47 17.73
N SER A 254 4.75 -10.82 16.77
CA SER A 254 5.09 -9.46 16.31
C SER A 254 4.29 -8.38 17.06
N LEU A 255 4.68 -7.10 16.91
CA LEU A 255 3.93 -5.98 17.43
C LEU A 255 2.49 -5.93 16.88
N THR A 256 2.34 -6.13 15.58
CA THR A 256 1.04 -6.11 14.90
C THR A 256 0.15 -7.26 15.33
N SER A 257 0.72 -8.49 15.44
CA SER A 257 -0.04 -9.66 15.88
C SER A 257 -0.44 -9.57 17.35
N ASN A 258 0.35 -8.93 18.21
CA ASN A 258 0.00 -8.71 19.61
C ASN A 258 -1.28 -7.87 19.75
N VAL A 259 -1.33 -6.74 19.04
CA VAL A 259 -2.53 -5.89 19.03
C VAL A 259 -3.71 -6.65 18.46
N MET A 260 -3.51 -7.35 17.32
CA MET A 260 -4.59 -8.07 16.63
C MET A 260 -5.22 -9.17 17.47
N LEU A 261 -4.42 -9.88 18.27
CA LEU A 261 -4.92 -11.00 19.08
C LEU A 261 -5.69 -10.57 20.31
N GLU A 262 -5.21 -9.52 21.00
CA GLU A 262 -5.64 -9.25 22.36
C GLU A 262 -6.56 -8.02 22.50
N PHE A 263 -6.60 -7.12 21.51
CA PHE A 263 -7.35 -5.85 21.64
C PHE A 263 -8.86 -6.07 21.79
N GLY A 264 -9.43 -7.08 21.14
CA GLY A 264 -10.88 -7.32 21.12
C GLY A 264 -11.49 -7.65 22.49
N TYR A 265 -10.70 -8.27 23.38
CA TYR A 265 -11.14 -8.68 24.72
C TYR A 265 -10.41 -7.94 25.87
N SER A 266 -9.52 -7.02 25.53
CA SER A 266 -8.74 -6.28 26.52
C SER A 266 -9.55 -5.19 27.22
N THR A 267 -9.28 -5.00 28.50
CA THR A 267 -9.89 -3.95 29.35
C THR A 267 -8.82 -3.27 30.22
N GLY A 268 -9.11 -2.07 30.72
CA GLY A 268 -8.24 -1.34 31.65
C GLY A 268 -6.80 -1.19 31.14
N LEU A 269 -5.82 -1.40 32.02
CA LEU A 269 -4.39 -1.24 31.73
C LEU A 269 -3.92 -2.12 30.55
N HIS A 270 -4.49 -3.33 30.37
CA HIS A 270 -4.18 -4.21 29.26
C HIS A 270 -4.54 -3.54 27.93
N ARG A 271 -5.73 -2.93 27.82
CA ARG A 271 -6.15 -2.21 26.62
C ARG A 271 -5.26 -1.00 26.33
N GLU A 272 -4.89 -0.26 27.38
CA GLU A 272 -3.98 0.89 27.25
C GLU A 272 -2.57 0.46 26.81
N ALA A 273 -2.05 -0.67 27.30
CA ALA A 273 -0.78 -1.25 26.89
C ALA A 273 -0.79 -1.68 25.40
N LEU A 274 -1.93 -2.20 24.90
CA LEU A 274 -2.06 -2.52 23.46
C LEU A 274 -2.14 -1.27 22.59
N ILE A 275 -2.80 -0.20 23.06
CA ILE A 275 -2.79 1.11 22.39
C ILE A 275 -1.37 1.67 22.35
N ALA A 276 -0.65 1.58 23.46
CA ALA A 276 0.76 1.97 23.54
C ALA A 276 1.65 1.16 22.58
N THR A 277 1.38 -0.15 22.41
CA THR A 277 2.05 -0.99 21.40
C THR A 277 1.78 -0.48 19.99
N GLY A 278 0.53 -0.13 19.68
CA GLY A 278 0.16 0.50 18.40
C GLY A 278 0.82 1.86 18.17
N PHE A 279 0.96 2.66 19.23
CA PHE A 279 1.69 3.94 19.17
C PHE A 279 3.19 3.74 18.92
N VAL A 280 3.83 2.78 19.59
CA VAL A 280 5.25 2.43 19.35
C VAL A 280 5.44 1.96 17.90
N LEU A 281 4.52 1.13 17.36
CA LEU A 281 4.55 0.72 15.97
C LEU A 281 4.43 1.92 15.01
N LEU A 282 3.55 2.89 15.31
CA LEU A 282 3.41 4.12 14.55
C LEU A 282 4.72 4.91 14.52
N ILE A 283 5.35 5.13 15.69
CA ILE A 283 6.64 5.83 15.78
C ILE A 283 7.73 5.10 15.01
N PHE A 284 7.78 3.77 15.08
CA PHE A 284 8.73 2.96 14.33
C PHE A 284 8.63 3.19 12.81
N ILE A 285 7.40 3.24 12.29
CA ILE A 285 7.16 3.51 10.86
C ILE A 285 7.47 4.97 10.50
N LEU A 286 7.17 5.92 11.37
CA LEU A 286 7.57 7.31 11.17
C LEU A 286 9.09 7.44 11.04
N ILE A 287 9.85 6.76 11.88
CA ILE A 287 11.33 6.74 11.81
C ILE A 287 11.79 6.14 10.49
N ILE A 288 11.24 5.00 10.06
CA ILE A 288 11.54 4.40 8.76
C ILE A 288 11.26 5.41 7.64
N ASN A 289 10.10 6.03 7.60
CA ASN A 289 9.74 7.02 6.58
C ASN A 289 10.67 8.24 6.57
N LEU A 290 11.09 8.73 7.73
CA LEU A 290 12.08 9.80 7.84
C LEU A 290 13.45 9.40 7.32
N CYS A 291 13.91 8.18 7.65
CA CYS A 291 15.15 7.62 7.09
C CYS A 291 15.09 7.56 5.55
N LEU A 292 13.93 7.18 5.00
CA LEU A 292 13.68 7.16 3.55
C LEU A 292 13.80 8.53 2.90
N TRP A 293 13.16 9.51 3.52
CA TRP A 293 13.21 10.88 3.04
C TRP A 293 14.65 11.43 3.07
N ALA A 294 15.41 11.12 4.12
CA ALA A 294 16.82 11.51 4.24
C ALA A 294 17.70 10.86 3.16
N VAL A 295 17.50 9.59 2.84
CA VAL A 295 18.21 8.89 1.77
C VAL A 295 17.89 9.50 0.41
N LYS A 296 16.61 9.71 0.09
CA LYS A 296 16.20 10.38 -1.16
C LYS A 296 16.78 11.79 -1.32
N LYS A 297 16.90 12.54 -0.23
CA LYS A 297 17.44 13.91 -0.25
C LYS A 297 18.96 13.93 -0.48
N ASN A 298 19.71 13.04 0.14
CA ASN A 298 21.17 12.97 -0.02
C ASN A 298 21.57 12.53 -1.43
N ASP A 299 20.80 11.65 -2.08
CA ASP A 299 21.12 11.18 -3.42
C ASP A 299 20.91 12.26 -4.50
N SER A 300 19.99 13.21 -4.32
CA SER A 300 19.86 14.38 -5.24
C SER A 300 21.09 15.31 -5.20
N ILE A 301 21.84 15.31 -4.09
CA ILE A 301 23.07 16.11 -3.91
C ILE A 301 24.31 15.28 -4.30
N ALA A 302 24.32 13.99 -4.01
CA ALA A 302 25.46 13.09 -4.28
C ALA A 302 25.49 12.60 -5.74
N GLY A 303 24.34 12.46 -6.41
CA GLY A 303 24.25 11.99 -7.81
C GLY A 303 25.05 12.85 -8.76
N ASN A 304 25.04 14.17 -8.60
CA ASN A 304 25.84 15.08 -9.42
C ASN A 304 27.35 15.04 -9.10
N LYS A 305 27.75 14.75 -7.87
CA LYS A 305 29.17 14.70 -7.48
C LYS A 305 29.82 13.33 -7.72
N PHE A 306 29.09 12.25 -7.51
CA PHE A 306 29.62 10.89 -7.65
C PHE A 306 29.78 10.51 -9.14
N PHE A 307 28.82 10.88 -9.99
CA PHE A 307 28.88 10.66 -11.43
C PHE A 307 30.00 11.50 -12.07
N SER A 308 30.14 12.78 -11.67
CA SER A 308 31.22 13.65 -12.12
C SER A 308 32.62 13.17 -11.68
N ARG A 309 32.77 12.62 -10.49
CA ARG A 309 34.05 12.11 -9.98
C ARG A 309 34.45 10.78 -10.64
N LYS A 310 33.50 9.87 -10.82
CA LYS A 310 33.77 8.58 -11.49
C LYS A 310 34.04 8.77 -12.99
N PHE A 311 33.34 9.69 -13.66
CA PHE A 311 33.58 9.98 -15.06
C PHE A 311 34.95 10.59 -15.31
N LYS A 312 35.46 11.43 -14.39
CA LYS A 312 36.81 12.01 -14.48
C LYS A 312 37.92 10.97 -14.24
N GLN A 313 37.65 9.94 -13.48
CA GLN A 313 38.60 8.86 -13.19
C GLN A 313 38.55 7.70 -14.21
N THR A 314 37.42 7.54 -14.92
CA THR A 314 37.19 6.47 -15.89
C THR A 314 37.82 6.76 -17.25
N ASN A 315 38.09 8.05 -17.60
CA ASN A 315 38.76 8.40 -18.86
C ASN A 315 40.21 7.88 -18.95
N SER A 316 40.86 7.60 -17.82
CA SER A 316 42.19 6.97 -17.80
C SER A 316 42.14 5.43 -17.75
N THR A 317 41.02 4.85 -17.34
CA THR A 317 40.88 3.40 -17.17
C THR A 317 40.17 2.74 -18.37
N LEU A 318 39.43 3.50 -19.18
CA LEU A 318 38.76 3.00 -20.39
C LEU A 318 39.74 2.59 -21.50
N ALA A 319 40.95 3.11 -21.49
CA ALA A 319 42.02 2.73 -22.41
C ALA A 319 42.67 1.37 -22.07
N GLN A 320 42.37 0.78 -20.94
CA GLN A 320 42.92 -0.49 -20.45
C GLN A 320 41.91 -1.59 -20.18
N LEU A 321 40.68 -1.47 -20.71
CA LEU A 321 39.72 -2.59 -20.70
C LEU A 321 40.19 -3.64 -21.72
N ASN A 322 41.20 -4.42 -21.30
CA ASN A 322 41.55 -5.68 -21.94
C ASN A 322 40.25 -6.51 -22.03
N TYR A 323 39.81 -6.77 -23.26
CA TYR A 323 38.72 -7.66 -23.61
C TYR A 323 39.05 -9.10 -23.19
N LYS A 324 39.03 -9.37 -21.89
CA LYS A 324 39.07 -10.72 -21.38
C LYS A 324 37.66 -11.28 -21.50
N LYS A 325 37.46 -12.18 -22.47
CA LYS A 325 36.33 -13.07 -22.62
C LYS A 325 36.26 -14.00 -21.37
N THR A 326 35.84 -13.43 -20.27
CA THR A 326 35.62 -14.20 -19.05
C THR A 326 34.14 -14.46 -18.97
N GLY A 327 33.77 -15.75 -18.94
CA GLY A 327 32.46 -16.23 -18.48
C GLY A 327 32.20 -15.54 -17.17
N SER A 328 31.45 -14.45 -17.21
CA SER A 328 31.58 -13.45 -16.19
C SER A 328 30.41 -13.59 -15.22
N LEU A 329 30.58 -13.07 -14.03
CA LEU A 329 29.54 -12.89 -13.03
C LEU A 329 28.20 -12.43 -13.65
N GLN A 330 28.26 -11.59 -14.72
CA GLN A 330 27.05 -11.10 -15.40
C GLN A 330 26.27 -12.18 -16.14
N ASP A 331 26.93 -13.22 -16.64
CA ASP A 331 26.26 -14.35 -17.30
C ASP A 331 25.59 -15.25 -16.26
N ILE A 332 26.23 -15.43 -15.10
CA ILE A 332 25.60 -16.09 -13.95
C ILE A 332 24.37 -15.31 -13.48
N LEU A 333 24.47 -13.99 -13.33
CA LEU A 333 23.35 -13.13 -12.94
C LEU A 333 22.22 -13.16 -13.98
N TRP A 334 22.55 -13.28 -15.28
CA TRP A 334 21.57 -13.48 -16.35
C TRP A 334 20.80 -14.81 -16.17
N ILE A 335 21.51 -15.94 -15.98
CA ILE A 335 20.90 -17.25 -15.73
C ILE A 335 20.02 -17.18 -14.48
N LEU A 336 20.53 -16.61 -13.41
CA LEU A 336 19.83 -16.48 -12.14
C LEU A 336 18.55 -15.63 -12.28
N SER A 337 18.58 -14.56 -13.10
CA SER A 337 17.37 -13.75 -13.35
C SER A 337 16.27 -14.54 -14.06
N HIS A 338 16.63 -15.44 -14.99
CA HIS A 338 15.65 -16.30 -15.65
C HIS A 338 15.05 -17.33 -14.69
N ILE A 339 15.91 -18.02 -13.92
CA ILE A 339 15.46 -19.02 -12.94
C ILE A 339 14.54 -18.40 -11.90
N ILE A 340 14.94 -17.28 -11.31
CA ILE A 340 14.14 -16.57 -10.31
C ILE A 340 12.82 -16.08 -10.90
N ALA A 341 12.83 -15.48 -12.08
CA ALA A 341 11.61 -14.98 -12.69
C ALA A 341 10.61 -16.13 -12.97
N ILE A 342 11.10 -17.27 -13.48
CA ILE A 342 10.25 -18.46 -13.71
C ILE A 342 9.73 -18.99 -12.37
N LEU A 343 10.59 -19.14 -11.37
CA LEU A 343 10.19 -19.60 -10.03
C LEU A 343 9.09 -18.70 -9.44
N VAL A 344 9.30 -17.39 -9.49
CA VAL A 344 8.33 -16.41 -9.03
C VAL A 344 7.01 -16.55 -9.77
N ALA A 345 7.02 -16.61 -11.11
CA ALA A 345 5.80 -16.78 -11.91
C ALA A 345 5.04 -18.07 -11.55
N VAL A 346 5.77 -19.17 -11.37
CA VAL A 346 5.18 -20.48 -11.01
C VAL A 346 4.55 -20.41 -9.62
N VAL A 347 5.26 -19.89 -8.62
CA VAL A 347 4.73 -19.76 -7.24
C VAL A 347 3.48 -18.89 -7.23
N LEU A 348 3.52 -17.76 -7.93
CA LEU A 348 2.41 -16.84 -7.98
C LEU A 348 1.19 -17.43 -8.72
N ALA A 349 1.42 -18.10 -9.85
CA ALA A 349 0.37 -18.80 -10.57
C ALA A 349 -0.22 -19.95 -9.75
N PHE A 350 0.62 -20.67 -9.01
CA PHE A 350 0.19 -21.75 -8.14
C PHE A 350 -0.77 -21.28 -7.04
N ILE A 351 -0.49 -20.14 -6.38
CA ILE A 351 -1.39 -19.57 -5.38
C ILE A 351 -2.77 -19.29 -5.98
N ILE A 352 -2.81 -18.65 -7.15
CA ILE A 352 -4.08 -18.33 -7.85
C ILE A 352 -4.84 -19.62 -8.17
N VAL A 353 -4.19 -20.58 -8.81
CA VAL A 353 -4.80 -21.84 -9.23
C VAL A 353 -5.28 -22.65 -8.02
N PHE A 354 -4.47 -22.72 -6.97
CA PHE A 354 -4.82 -23.44 -5.73
C PHE A 354 -6.10 -22.90 -5.10
N VAL A 355 -6.22 -21.55 -4.97
CA VAL A 355 -7.42 -20.94 -4.39
C VAL A 355 -8.65 -21.24 -5.23
N PHE A 356 -8.54 -21.23 -6.57
CA PHE A 356 -9.68 -21.56 -7.43
C PHE A 356 -10.05 -23.05 -7.41
N ILE A 357 -9.07 -23.95 -7.44
CA ILE A 357 -9.36 -25.41 -7.39
C ILE A 357 -10.05 -25.79 -6.08
N ARG A 358 -9.66 -25.19 -4.96
CA ARG A 358 -10.25 -25.47 -3.66
C ARG A 358 -11.52 -24.67 -3.38
N GLY A 359 -11.64 -23.46 -3.93
CA GLY A 359 -12.76 -22.55 -3.62
C GLY A 359 -13.98 -22.75 -4.51
N ILE A 360 -13.81 -22.93 -5.83
CA ILE A 360 -14.94 -23.03 -6.77
C ILE A 360 -15.90 -24.20 -6.46
N PRO A 361 -15.43 -25.41 -6.12
CA PRO A 361 -16.33 -26.52 -5.81
C PRO A 361 -17.25 -26.26 -4.61
N ASN A 362 -16.84 -25.37 -3.71
CA ASN A 362 -17.58 -25.02 -2.49
C ASN A 362 -18.48 -23.79 -2.63
N LEU A 363 -18.59 -23.24 -3.87
CA LEU A 363 -19.49 -22.14 -4.19
C LEU A 363 -20.89 -22.70 -4.52
N SER A 364 -21.81 -22.59 -3.59
CA SER A 364 -23.24 -22.83 -3.83
C SER A 364 -24.03 -21.53 -3.87
N ALA A 365 -25.18 -21.51 -4.52
CA ALA A 365 -26.07 -20.36 -4.54
C ALA A 365 -26.55 -20.00 -3.12
N ASP A 366 -26.81 -21.01 -2.31
CA ASP A 366 -27.23 -20.85 -0.91
C ASP A 366 -26.12 -20.21 -0.07
N PHE A 367 -24.85 -20.61 -0.27
CA PHE A 367 -23.73 -19.96 0.42
C PHE A 367 -23.53 -18.51 -0.02
N LEU A 368 -23.75 -18.18 -1.29
CA LEU A 368 -23.57 -16.83 -1.80
C LEU A 368 -24.71 -15.89 -1.40
N PHE A 369 -25.95 -16.33 -1.48
CA PHE A 369 -27.14 -15.48 -1.42
C PHE A 369 -28.21 -15.97 -0.46
N GLY A 370 -27.99 -17.10 0.24
CA GLY A 370 -28.95 -17.63 1.21
C GLY A 370 -29.14 -16.73 2.42
N GLU A 371 -30.19 -17.01 3.19
CA GLU A 371 -30.43 -16.31 4.46
C GLU A 371 -29.32 -16.69 5.46
N SER A 372 -28.73 -15.68 6.10
CA SER A 372 -27.69 -15.87 7.09
C SER A 372 -28.31 -15.96 8.47
N GLY A 373 -28.16 -17.12 9.11
CA GLY A 373 -28.59 -17.38 10.50
C GLY A 373 -27.40 -17.72 11.40
N ASN A 374 -27.68 -17.98 12.69
CA ASN A 374 -26.64 -18.34 13.64
C ASN A 374 -26.00 -19.72 13.36
N ALA A 375 -26.70 -20.59 12.65
CA ALA A 375 -26.24 -21.95 12.31
C ALA A 375 -25.60 -22.00 10.90
N ASP A 376 -26.10 -21.21 9.95
CA ASP A 376 -25.62 -21.19 8.56
C ASP A 376 -25.15 -19.80 8.18
N MET A 377 -23.83 -19.61 8.18
CA MET A 377 -23.22 -18.35 7.74
C MET A 377 -23.09 -18.32 6.22
N THR A 378 -23.71 -17.33 5.59
CA THR A 378 -23.67 -17.08 4.14
C THR A 378 -22.87 -15.81 3.82
N LEU A 379 -22.55 -15.59 2.54
CA LEU A 379 -21.83 -14.39 2.09
C LEU A 379 -22.72 -13.18 1.79
N ALA A 380 -24.05 -13.34 1.80
CA ALA A 380 -24.99 -12.25 1.51
C ALA A 380 -24.77 -11.00 2.39
N PRO A 381 -24.57 -11.12 3.74
CA PRO A 381 -24.24 -9.96 4.57
C PRO A 381 -22.92 -9.30 4.22
N ALA A 382 -21.92 -10.09 3.80
CA ALA A 382 -20.62 -9.55 3.40
C ALA A 382 -20.70 -8.76 2.08
N PHE A 383 -21.55 -9.18 1.12
CA PHE A 383 -21.84 -8.40 -0.08
C PHE A 383 -22.43 -7.05 0.27
N ALA A 384 -23.49 -7.02 1.09
CA ALA A 384 -24.16 -5.81 1.51
C ALA A 384 -23.20 -4.87 2.28
N SER A 385 -22.54 -5.38 3.32
CA SER A 385 -21.60 -4.60 4.14
C SER A 385 -20.43 -4.06 3.32
N THR A 386 -19.83 -4.86 2.43
CA THR A 386 -18.72 -4.41 1.59
C THR A 386 -19.17 -3.34 0.61
N GLY A 387 -20.34 -3.48 0.00
CA GLY A 387 -20.93 -2.47 -0.88
C GLY A 387 -21.16 -1.14 -0.16
N MET A 388 -21.73 -1.18 1.04
CA MET A 388 -21.93 0.01 1.88
C MET A 388 -20.61 0.67 2.29
N LEU A 389 -19.61 -0.13 2.71
CA LEU A 389 -18.27 0.35 3.07
C LEU A 389 -17.60 1.04 1.88
N ILE A 390 -17.65 0.45 0.67
CA ILE A 390 -17.09 1.03 -0.55
C ILE A 390 -17.75 2.36 -0.85
N LEU A 391 -19.07 2.39 -0.89
CA LEU A 391 -19.84 3.59 -1.26
C LEU A 391 -19.52 4.75 -0.33
N MET A 392 -19.64 4.55 0.98
CA MET A 392 -19.45 5.61 1.97
C MET A 392 -18.00 6.07 2.08
N SER A 393 -17.04 5.14 2.03
CA SER A 393 -15.61 5.48 2.08
C SER A 393 -15.18 6.30 0.87
N LEU A 394 -15.65 5.95 -0.33
CA LEU A 394 -15.36 6.71 -1.55
C LEU A 394 -16.07 8.07 -1.55
N LEU A 395 -17.31 8.14 -1.08
CA LEU A 395 -18.07 9.40 -0.98
C LEU A 395 -17.31 10.44 -0.13
N ILE A 396 -16.59 9.98 0.90
CA ILE A 396 -15.78 10.82 1.78
C ILE A 396 -14.39 11.09 1.18
N ALA A 397 -13.69 10.04 0.76
CA ALA A 397 -12.29 10.14 0.37
C ALA A 397 -12.06 10.81 -0.99
N LEU A 398 -12.98 10.66 -1.96
CA LEU A 398 -12.80 11.22 -3.30
C LEU A 398 -12.82 12.76 -3.31
N PRO A 399 -13.80 13.46 -2.71
CA PRO A 399 -13.79 14.91 -2.67
C PRO A 399 -12.55 15.45 -1.94
N LEU A 400 -12.18 14.84 -0.81
CA LEU A 400 -10.99 15.21 -0.03
C LEU A 400 -9.71 15.00 -0.83
N GLY A 401 -9.55 13.82 -1.43
CA GLY A 401 -8.33 13.44 -2.14
C GLY A 401 -8.15 14.18 -3.47
N ILE A 402 -9.20 14.30 -4.27
CA ILE A 402 -9.16 15.05 -5.54
C ILE A 402 -8.91 16.54 -5.27
N GLY A 403 -9.58 17.12 -4.27
CA GLY A 403 -9.38 18.51 -3.90
C GLY A 403 -7.95 18.79 -3.40
N ALA A 404 -7.38 17.89 -2.58
CA ALA A 404 -5.99 17.99 -2.15
C ALA A 404 -5.01 17.89 -3.33
N ALA A 405 -5.24 16.98 -4.27
CA ALA A 405 -4.43 16.82 -5.46
C ALA A 405 -4.48 18.06 -6.37
N ILE A 406 -5.66 18.66 -6.57
CA ILE A 406 -5.83 19.91 -7.30
C ILE A 406 -5.04 21.04 -6.63
N PHE A 407 -5.07 21.14 -5.30
CA PHE A 407 -4.26 22.13 -4.60
C PHE A 407 -2.76 21.93 -4.87
N LEU A 408 -2.27 20.70 -4.74
CA LEU A 408 -0.85 20.37 -4.87
C LEU A 408 -0.30 20.59 -6.28
N THR A 409 -1.14 20.39 -7.32
CA THR A 409 -0.72 20.53 -8.73
C THR A 409 -0.96 21.92 -9.28
N GLU A 410 -2.12 22.51 -9.00
CA GLU A 410 -2.57 23.72 -9.69
C GLU A 410 -2.37 25.00 -8.87
N TYR A 411 -2.53 24.98 -7.56
CA TYR A 411 -2.47 26.19 -6.73
C TYR A 411 -1.14 26.36 -5.99
N ALA A 412 -0.49 25.27 -5.66
CA ALA A 412 0.75 25.32 -4.88
C ALA A 412 1.96 25.73 -5.74
N LYS A 413 2.82 26.60 -5.21
CA LYS A 413 4.09 26.95 -5.89
C LYS A 413 5.01 25.73 -5.92
N ARG A 414 5.51 25.36 -7.10
CA ARG A 414 6.50 24.29 -7.27
C ARG A 414 7.70 24.54 -6.35
N GLY A 415 8.07 23.54 -5.52
CA GLY A 415 9.21 23.65 -4.59
C GLY A 415 8.93 24.31 -3.24
N SER A 416 7.70 24.78 -2.98
CA SER A 416 7.30 25.37 -1.70
C SER A 416 7.53 24.40 -0.53
N LYS A 417 7.98 24.94 0.63
CA LYS A 417 8.15 24.17 1.88
C LYS A 417 6.84 23.52 2.34
N LEU A 418 5.72 24.23 2.18
CA LEU A 418 4.38 23.73 2.52
C LEU A 418 4.02 22.48 1.69
N VAL A 419 4.25 22.50 0.37
CA VAL A 419 3.99 21.35 -0.52
C VAL A 419 4.84 20.15 -0.11
N LYS A 420 6.12 20.37 0.19
CA LYS A 420 7.01 19.30 0.67
C LYS A 420 6.49 18.69 1.98
N LEU A 421 6.00 19.54 2.88
CA LEU A 421 5.42 19.12 4.14
C LEU A 421 4.14 18.30 3.92
N ILE A 422 3.20 18.77 3.12
CA ILE A 422 1.95 18.05 2.82
C ILE A 422 2.27 16.67 2.21
N ARG A 423 3.18 16.61 1.23
CA ARG A 423 3.59 15.34 0.64
C ARG A 423 4.22 14.40 1.66
N LEU A 424 5.05 14.90 2.58
CA LEU A 424 5.62 14.09 3.65
C LEU A 424 4.52 13.47 4.53
N PHE A 425 3.47 14.22 4.86
CA PHE A 425 2.35 13.70 5.65
C PHE A 425 1.51 12.70 4.87
N ILE A 426 1.27 12.93 3.57
CA ILE A 426 0.59 11.96 2.71
C ILE A 426 1.42 10.66 2.62
N ASP A 427 2.74 10.77 2.48
CA ASP A 427 3.66 9.63 2.45
C ASP A 427 3.63 8.86 3.78
N THR A 428 3.59 9.60 4.88
CA THR A 428 3.47 9.04 6.23
C THR A 428 2.15 8.29 6.41
N LEU A 429 1.03 8.92 6.04
CA LEU A 429 -0.30 8.29 6.13
C LEU A 429 -0.38 6.99 5.29
N ALA A 430 0.25 6.98 4.10
CA ALA A 430 0.33 5.78 3.26
C ALA A 430 1.14 4.64 3.89
N GLY A 431 2.08 4.95 4.78
CA GLY A 431 2.95 3.99 5.45
C GLY A 431 2.40 3.47 6.79
N ILE A 432 1.35 4.06 7.34
CA ILE A 432 0.75 3.61 8.61
C ILE A 432 0.10 2.23 8.41
N PRO A 433 0.36 1.24 9.30
CA PRO A 433 -0.30 -0.07 9.24
C PRO A 433 -1.80 0.02 9.43
N SER A 434 -2.54 -0.86 8.78
CA SER A 434 -4.00 -0.89 8.88
C SER A 434 -4.50 -1.12 10.31
N ILE A 435 -3.79 -1.91 11.11
CA ILE A 435 -4.12 -2.14 12.51
C ILE A 435 -4.09 -0.85 13.36
N VAL A 436 -3.18 0.08 13.05
CA VAL A 436 -3.09 1.38 13.74
C VAL A 436 -4.29 2.26 13.38
N PHE A 437 -4.73 2.24 12.12
CA PHE A 437 -5.99 2.88 11.73
C PHE A 437 -7.19 2.24 12.42
N GLY A 438 -7.18 0.91 12.56
CA GLY A 438 -8.21 0.17 13.29
C GLY A 438 -8.28 0.58 14.76
N LEU A 439 -7.13 0.68 15.44
CA LEU A 439 -7.06 1.19 16.81
C LEU A 439 -7.59 2.62 16.93
N PHE A 440 -7.13 3.50 16.04
CA PHE A 440 -7.61 4.89 16.01
C PHE A 440 -9.13 4.94 15.79
N GLY A 441 -9.64 4.20 14.81
CA GLY A 441 -11.05 4.13 14.50
C GLY A 441 -11.89 3.58 15.65
N ALA A 442 -11.43 2.49 16.28
CA ALA A 442 -12.12 1.88 17.42
C ALA A 442 -12.23 2.84 18.62
N ILE A 443 -11.14 3.57 18.91
CA ILE A 443 -11.08 4.40 20.09
C ILE A 443 -11.68 5.79 19.80
N PHE A 444 -11.29 6.43 18.69
CA PHE A 444 -11.74 7.78 18.37
C PHE A 444 -13.19 7.78 17.85
N PHE A 445 -13.46 7.09 16.74
CA PHE A 445 -14.83 7.07 16.20
C PHE A 445 -15.74 6.17 17.02
N GLY A 446 -15.27 4.98 17.41
CA GLY A 446 -16.08 4.02 18.13
C GLY A 446 -16.42 4.47 19.55
N THR A 447 -15.41 4.76 20.37
CA THR A 447 -15.60 5.08 21.78
C THR A 447 -15.85 6.57 22.03
N TYR A 448 -14.97 7.46 21.51
CA TYR A 448 -15.06 8.90 21.80
C TYR A 448 -16.23 9.57 21.08
N CYS A 449 -16.45 9.27 19.79
CA CYS A 449 -17.60 9.76 19.05
C CYS A 449 -18.90 8.94 19.26
N GLY A 450 -18.83 7.83 20.02
CA GLY A 450 -20.01 7.02 20.39
C GLY A 450 -20.59 6.19 19.24
N MET A 451 -19.85 5.97 18.14
CA MET A 451 -20.36 5.21 16.99
C MET A 451 -20.32 3.69 17.20
N GLY A 452 -19.60 3.18 18.21
CA GLY A 452 -19.43 1.77 18.48
C GLY A 452 -18.87 0.98 17.29
N TYR A 453 -19.18 -0.31 17.22
CA TYR A 453 -18.98 -1.13 16.03
C TYR A 453 -20.07 -0.79 15.01
N SER A 454 -19.71 -0.15 13.90
CA SER A 454 -20.68 0.25 12.88
C SER A 454 -20.03 0.41 11.52
N LEU A 455 -20.83 0.25 10.45
CA LEU A 455 -20.37 0.46 9.08
C LEU A 455 -19.91 1.88 8.83
N ILE A 456 -20.48 2.89 9.53
CA ILE A 456 -20.03 4.29 9.41
C ILE A 456 -18.63 4.47 10.02
N ASN A 457 -18.35 3.87 11.19
CA ASN A 457 -17.02 3.88 11.79
C ASN A 457 -16.00 3.21 10.87
N GLY A 458 -16.34 2.02 10.35
CA GLY A 458 -15.52 1.32 9.35
C GLY A 458 -15.25 2.17 8.10
N SER A 459 -16.29 2.83 7.58
CA SER A 459 -16.19 3.68 6.37
C SER A 459 -15.30 4.91 6.58
N LEU A 460 -15.40 5.58 7.73
CA LEU A 460 -14.53 6.71 8.08
C LEU A 460 -13.08 6.28 8.20
N THR A 461 -12.84 5.15 8.84
CA THR A 461 -11.49 4.57 8.99
C THR A 461 -10.91 4.18 7.63
N LEU A 462 -11.69 3.53 6.77
CA LEU A 462 -11.29 3.19 5.40
C LEU A 462 -11.04 4.43 4.54
N ALA A 463 -11.85 5.48 4.69
CA ALA A 463 -11.62 6.74 3.98
C ALA A 463 -10.24 7.32 4.29
N LEU A 464 -9.77 7.26 5.56
CA LEU A 464 -8.41 7.66 5.94
C LEU A 464 -7.35 6.75 5.31
N ILE A 465 -7.58 5.44 5.25
CA ILE A 465 -6.66 4.45 4.67
C ILE A 465 -6.47 4.66 3.17
N ILE A 466 -7.54 4.96 2.43
CA ILE A 466 -7.48 5.13 0.97
C ILE A 466 -7.10 6.54 0.53
N LEU A 467 -7.23 7.54 1.41
CA LEU A 467 -6.98 8.95 1.12
C LEU A 467 -5.62 9.23 0.45
N PRO A 468 -4.48 8.68 0.94
CA PRO A 468 -3.18 8.86 0.29
C PRO A 468 -3.14 8.32 -1.14
N THR A 469 -3.80 7.19 -1.39
CA THR A 469 -3.87 6.56 -2.72
C THR A 469 -4.61 7.45 -3.70
N VAL A 470 -5.77 7.99 -3.28
CA VAL A 470 -6.56 8.92 -4.09
C VAL A 470 -5.78 10.19 -4.39
N ILE A 471 -5.14 10.80 -3.37
CA ILE A 471 -4.37 12.04 -3.55
C ILE A 471 -3.23 11.81 -4.55
N ARG A 472 -2.39 10.79 -4.34
CA ARG A 472 -1.20 10.56 -5.17
C ARG A 472 -1.52 10.20 -6.61
N SER A 473 -2.47 9.28 -6.81
CA SER A 473 -2.85 8.87 -8.15
C SER A 473 -3.50 10.02 -8.92
N THR A 474 -4.32 10.84 -8.26
CA THR A 474 -4.90 12.05 -8.86
C THR A 474 -3.83 13.11 -9.13
N GLU A 475 -2.91 13.38 -8.19
CA GLU A 475 -1.79 14.30 -8.36
C GLU A 475 -0.94 13.93 -9.56
N GLN A 476 -0.60 12.64 -9.70
CA GLN A 476 0.15 12.14 -10.84
C GLN A 476 -0.60 12.39 -12.15
N SER A 477 -1.88 12.05 -12.21
CA SER A 477 -2.70 12.20 -13.41
C SER A 477 -2.89 13.66 -13.84
N LEU A 478 -3.04 14.58 -12.88
CA LEU A 478 -3.09 16.01 -13.13
C LEU A 478 -1.73 16.54 -13.63
N SER A 479 -0.62 16.01 -13.12
CA SER A 479 0.74 16.39 -13.50
C SER A 479 1.12 15.92 -14.92
N GLU A 480 0.48 14.86 -15.42
CA GLU A 480 0.68 14.33 -16.77
C GLU A 480 0.03 15.21 -17.86
N VAL A 481 -0.89 16.12 -17.49
CA VAL A 481 -1.50 17.07 -18.43
C VAL A 481 -0.45 18.10 -18.85
N PRO A 482 -0.17 18.28 -20.16
CA PRO A 482 0.84 19.24 -20.63
C PRO A 482 0.54 20.68 -20.20
N ASP A 483 1.58 21.43 -19.81
CA ASP A 483 1.43 22.84 -19.42
C ASP A 483 0.91 23.71 -20.59
N SER A 484 1.23 23.35 -21.85
CA SER A 484 0.72 24.01 -23.05
C SER A 484 -0.80 24.07 -23.14
N MET A 485 -1.51 23.06 -22.62
CA MET A 485 -2.98 23.05 -22.56
C MET A 485 -3.52 24.10 -21.59
N ARG A 486 -2.82 24.29 -20.46
CA ARG A 486 -3.15 25.33 -19.47
C ARG A 486 -2.90 26.72 -20.04
N GLU A 487 -1.74 26.91 -20.67
CA GLU A 487 -1.35 28.18 -21.30
C GLU A 487 -2.30 28.58 -22.42
N ALA A 488 -2.70 27.63 -23.28
CA ALA A 488 -3.68 27.88 -24.33
C ALA A 488 -5.04 28.32 -23.75
N SER A 489 -5.50 27.69 -22.69
CA SER A 489 -6.76 28.07 -22.00
C SER A 489 -6.66 29.49 -21.42
N TYR A 490 -5.53 29.85 -20.81
CA TYR A 490 -5.30 31.19 -20.27
C TYR A 490 -5.21 32.24 -21.39
N ALA A 491 -4.57 31.92 -22.51
CA ALA A 491 -4.48 32.79 -23.68
C ALA A 491 -5.86 33.11 -24.27
N LEU A 492 -6.82 32.16 -24.16
CA LEU A 492 -8.23 32.39 -24.54
C LEU A 492 -9.04 33.15 -23.47
N GLY A 493 -8.39 33.67 -22.42
CA GLY A 493 -9.05 34.46 -21.37
C GLY A 493 -9.78 33.64 -20.31
N ALA A 494 -9.58 32.32 -20.23
CA ALA A 494 -10.19 31.51 -19.18
C ALA A 494 -9.49 31.74 -17.84
N GLY A 495 -10.26 31.95 -16.76
CA GLY A 495 -9.72 31.97 -15.39
C GLY A 495 -9.22 30.60 -14.96
N LYS A 496 -8.39 30.56 -13.91
CA LYS A 496 -7.74 29.34 -13.42
C LYS A 496 -8.74 28.24 -13.04
N LEU A 497 -9.81 28.59 -12.32
CA LEU A 497 -10.84 27.64 -11.93
C LEU A 497 -11.50 27.00 -13.17
N LYS A 498 -11.85 27.81 -14.19
CA LYS A 498 -12.44 27.30 -15.43
C LYS A 498 -11.48 26.37 -16.17
N THR A 499 -10.19 26.73 -16.24
CA THR A 499 -9.15 25.87 -16.84
C THR A 499 -9.04 24.53 -16.13
N ILE A 500 -9.08 24.51 -14.78
CA ILE A 500 -9.00 23.27 -14.01
C ILE A 500 -10.18 22.36 -14.34
N PHE A 501 -11.43 22.85 -14.25
CA PHE A 501 -12.62 22.01 -14.41
C PHE A 501 -12.95 21.65 -15.86
N VAL A 502 -12.62 22.51 -16.83
CA VAL A 502 -13.00 22.31 -18.24
C VAL A 502 -11.85 21.70 -19.07
N VAL A 503 -10.58 21.93 -18.71
CA VAL A 503 -9.43 21.46 -19.49
C VAL A 503 -8.65 20.39 -18.73
N VAL A 504 -8.19 20.67 -17.52
CA VAL A 504 -7.24 19.81 -16.82
C VAL A 504 -7.92 18.55 -16.27
N LEU A 505 -9.04 18.71 -15.55
CA LEU A 505 -9.74 17.60 -14.91
C LEU A 505 -10.27 16.56 -15.93
N PRO A 506 -10.91 16.96 -17.06
CA PRO A 506 -11.34 16.01 -18.08
C PRO A 506 -10.18 15.25 -18.74
N GLN A 507 -9.02 15.88 -18.87
CA GLN A 507 -7.81 15.20 -19.37
C GLN A 507 -7.23 14.18 -18.38
N ALA A 508 -7.35 14.45 -17.08
CA ALA A 508 -6.88 13.60 -16.00
C ALA A 508 -7.89 12.51 -15.58
N ILE A 509 -9.11 12.50 -16.15
CA ILE A 509 -10.20 11.61 -15.70
C ILE A 509 -9.86 10.13 -15.75
N SER A 510 -9.05 9.69 -16.72
CA SER A 510 -8.59 8.30 -16.84
C SER A 510 -7.82 7.84 -15.61
N GLY A 511 -6.93 8.68 -15.09
CA GLY A 511 -6.16 8.36 -13.90
C GLY A 511 -6.98 8.49 -12.61
N ILE A 512 -7.94 9.42 -12.57
CA ILE A 512 -8.87 9.53 -11.44
C ILE A 512 -9.73 8.26 -11.35
N VAL A 513 -10.28 7.78 -12.47
CA VAL A 513 -11.04 6.52 -12.49
C VAL A 513 -10.16 5.34 -12.05
N THR A 514 -8.91 5.30 -12.50
CA THR A 514 -7.94 4.29 -12.04
C THR A 514 -7.74 4.36 -10.52
N SER A 515 -7.62 5.57 -9.94
CA SER A 515 -7.47 5.74 -8.49
C SER A 515 -8.69 5.24 -7.71
N VAL A 516 -9.90 5.45 -8.24
CA VAL A 516 -11.14 4.94 -7.64
C VAL A 516 -11.13 3.41 -7.60
N ILE A 517 -10.80 2.76 -8.71
CA ILE A 517 -10.81 1.30 -8.81
C ILE A 517 -9.72 0.69 -7.89
N LEU A 518 -8.53 1.29 -7.84
CA LEU A 518 -7.46 0.87 -6.92
C LEU A 518 -7.89 1.04 -5.45
N SER A 519 -8.62 2.10 -5.12
CA SER A 519 -9.17 2.33 -3.78
C SER A 519 -10.23 1.29 -3.42
N ILE A 520 -11.11 0.91 -4.35
CA ILE A 520 -12.07 -0.20 -4.16
C ILE A 520 -11.32 -1.50 -3.85
N GLY A 521 -10.29 -1.84 -4.63
CA GLY A 521 -9.48 -3.04 -4.39
C GLY A 521 -8.87 -3.04 -2.99
N ARG A 522 -8.39 -1.89 -2.50
CA ARG A 522 -7.84 -1.74 -1.15
C ARG A 522 -8.90 -1.89 -0.07
N ILE A 523 -10.10 -1.32 -0.26
CA ILE A 523 -11.23 -1.47 0.68
C ILE A 523 -11.66 -2.94 0.79
N VAL A 524 -11.81 -3.63 -0.34
CA VAL A 524 -12.23 -5.03 -0.41
C VAL A 524 -11.22 -5.95 0.29
N GLY A 525 -9.93 -5.63 0.19
CA GLY A 525 -8.86 -6.42 0.82
C GLY A 525 -8.61 -6.09 2.28
N GLU A 526 -9.23 -5.04 2.83
CA GLU A 526 -8.97 -4.62 4.20
C GLU A 526 -9.75 -5.46 5.21
N SER A 527 -9.03 -5.98 6.21
CA SER A 527 -9.62 -6.78 7.28
C SER A 527 -9.21 -6.29 8.67
N ALA A 528 -7.92 -6.04 8.92
CA ALA A 528 -7.40 -5.74 10.25
C ALA A 528 -8.02 -4.48 10.88
N ALA A 529 -8.21 -3.42 10.10
CA ALA A 529 -8.87 -2.22 10.57
C ALA A 529 -10.37 -2.42 10.80
N LEU A 530 -11.03 -3.19 9.94
CA LEU A 530 -12.49 -3.36 9.96
C LEU A 530 -12.97 -4.22 11.12
N ILE A 531 -12.21 -5.21 11.57
CA ILE A 531 -12.56 -6.04 12.73
C ILE A 531 -12.82 -5.18 13.97
N TYR A 532 -12.07 -4.09 14.14
CA TYR A 532 -12.20 -3.21 15.31
C TYR A 532 -13.13 -2.01 15.10
N THR A 533 -13.58 -1.76 13.87
CA THR A 533 -14.38 -0.59 13.53
C THR A 533 -15.77 -0.94 13.02
N ALA A 534 -15.87 -1.76 11.98
CA ALA A 534 -17.14 -2.22 11.44
C ALA A 534 -17.70 -3.43 12.23
N GLY A 535 -16.81 -4.23 12.83
CA GLY A 535 -17.16 -5.46 13.54
C GLY A 535 -17.04 -6.71 12.69
N SER A 536 -17.52 -7.86 13.26
CA SER A 536 -17.46 -9.18 12.63
C SER A 536 -18.81 -9.92 12.68
N VAL A 537 -19.92 -9.18 12.56
CA VAL A 537 -21.28 -9.72 12.63
C VAL A 537 -21.66 -10.32 11.27
N SER A 538 -22.27 -11.51 11.29
CA SER A 538 -22.66 -12.26 10.09
C SER A 538 -24.13 -12.09 9.68
N THR A 539 -24.86 -11.13 10.27
CA THR A 539 -26.24 -10.80 9.90
C THR A 539 -26.29 -9.67 8.89
N MET A 540 -27.39 -9.57 8.14
CA MET A 540 -27.61 -8.47 7.21
C MET A 540 -27.59 -7.13 7.93
N PRO A 541 -26.85 -6.12 7.42
CA PRO A 541 -26.83 -4.80 8.04
C PRO A 541 -28.16 -4.08 7.82
N GLU A 542 -28.72 -3.52 8.90
CA GLU A 542 -29.96 -2.72 8.84
C GLU A 542 -29.69 -1.28 8.34
N GLY A 543 -28.45 -0.83 8.40
CA GLY A 543 -28.03 0.49 7.96
C GLY A 543 -26.57 0.80 8.33
N TYR A 544 -26.12 2.02 8.10
CA TYR A 544 -24.74 2.44 8.41
C TYR A 544 -24.41 2.48 9.91
N GLY A 545 -25.41 2.56 10.77
CA GLY A 545 -25.24 2.52 12.22
C GLY A 545 -25.10 1.11 12.79
N SER A 546 -25.41 0.06 12.03
CA SER A 546 -25.24 -1.33 12.44
C SER A 546 -23.82 -1.83 12.21
N ALA A 547 -23.43 -2.84 12.99
CA ALA A 547 -22.20 -3.58 12.73
C ALA A 547 -22.37 -4.46 11.48
N GLY A 548 -21.24 -4.76 10.80
CA GLY A 548 -21.24 -5.63 9.63
C GLY A 548 -19.86 -6.17 9.31
N SER A 549 -19.81 -7.22 8.51
CA SER A 549 -18.56 -7.89 8.11
C SER A 549 -18.27 -7.69 6.63
N SER A 550 -17.05 -7.24 6.29
CA SER A 550 -16.58 -7.31 4.90
C SER A 550 -16.23 -8.75 4.51
N PHE A 551 -16.03 -9.01 3.21
CA PHE A 551 -15.55 -10.31 2.74
C PHE A 551 -14.27 -10.77 3.44
N ALA A 552 -13.30 -9.86 3.59
CA ALA A 552 -12.02 -10.17 4.23
C ALA A 552 -12.19 -10.47 5.73
N VAL A 553 -13.11 -9.79 6.41
CA VAL A 553 -13.44 -10.05 7.81
C VAL A 553 -14.18 -11.38 7.95
N MET A 554 -15.13 -11.68 7.05
CA MET A 554 -15.87 -12.95 7.07
C MET A 554 -14.93 -14.14 6.80
N MET A 555 -14.02 -14.02 5.84
CA MET A 555 -12.98 -15.04 5.61
C MET A 555 -12.12 -15.27 6.86
N TYR A 556 -11.72 -14.20 7.55
CA TYR A 556 -10.97 -14.31 8.79
C TYR A 556 -11.79 -15.05 9.88
N LYS A 557 -13.07 -14.76 9.97
CA LYS A 557 -13.98 -15.41 10.92
C LYS A 557 -14.07 -16.92 10.66
N PHE A 558 -14.35 -17.36 9.43
CA PHE A 558 -14.38 -18.78 9.05
C PHE A 558 -13.06 -19.49 9.40
N MET A 559 -11.94 -18.80 9.22
CA MET A 559 -10.64 -19.37 9.49
C MET A 559 -10.32 -19.44 10.99
N SER A 560 -10.67 -18.40 11.76
CA SER A 560 -10.36 -18.31 13.20
C SER A 560 -11.21 -19.27 14.04
N GLU A 561 -12.43 -19.53 13.61
CA GLU A 561 -13.34 -20.49 14.25
C GLU A 561 -13.00 -21.95 13.90
N GLY A 562 -12.23 -22.19 12.83
CA GLY A 562 -11.71 -23.51 12.46
C GLY A 562 -12.76 -24.56 12.04
N LEU A 563 -14.04 -24.16 11.99
CA LEU A 563 -15.18 -25.07 11.79
C LEU A 563 -15.54 -25.26 10.31
N GLU A 564 -15.17 -24.32 9.43
CA GLU A 564 -15.66 -24.29 8.04
C GLU A 564 -14.57 -23.91 7.03
N ILE A 565 -13.54 -24.74 6.96
CA ILE A 565 -12.39 -24.55 6.05
C ILE A 565 -12.84 -24.40 4.58
N ASP A 566 -13.87 -25.15 4.16
CA ASP A 566 -14.39 -25.11 2.79
C ASP A 566 -15.05 -23.76 2.45
N LYS A 567 -15.79 -23.16 3.39
CA LYS A 567 -16.36 -21.81 3.25
C LYS A 567 -15.26 -20.73 3.19
N CYS A 568 -14.13 -20.96 3.87
CA CYS A 568 -12.96 -20.08 3.78
C CYS A 568 -12.37 -20.08 2.36
N TYR A 569 -12.20 -21.26 1.73
CA TYR A 569 -11.75 -21.36 0.34
C TYR A 569 -12.73 -20.71 -0.65
N ALA A 570 -14.02 -20.96 -0.45
CA ALA A 570 -15.06 -20.35 -1.27
C ALA A 570 -15.04 -18.82 -1.17
N THR A 571 -14.92 -18.27 0.03
CA THR A 571 -14.81 -16.82 0.26
C THR A 571 -13.53 -16.24 -0.38
N ALA A 572 -12.40 -16.95 -0.26
CA ALA A 572 -11.15 -16.57 -0.91
C ALA A 572 -11.28 -16.53 -2.44
N ALA A 573 -11.99 -17.50 -3.03
CA ALA A 573 -12.26 -17.53 -4.47
C ALA A 573 -13.14 -16.34 -4.91
N VAL A 574 -14.19 -16.01 -4.15
CA VAL A 574 -15.04 -14.83 -4.41
C VAL A 574 -14.23 -13.55 -4.35
N LEU A 575 -13.41 -13.37 -3.31
CA LEU A 575 -12.50 -12.21 -3.19
C LEU A 575 -11.55 -12.11 -4.39
N MET A 576 -10.97 -13.23 -4.81
CA MET A 576 -10.06 -13.28 -5.94
C MET A 576 -10.77 -12.94 -7.26
N ILE A 577 -11.98 -13.46 -7.50
CA ILE A 577 -12.80 -13.11 -8.66
C ILE A 577 -13.07 -11.61 -8.67
N LEU A 578 -13.45 -11.04 -7.54
CA LEU A 578 -13.73 -9.61 -7.41
C LEU A 578 -12.48 -8.77 -7.72
N VAL A 579 -11.31 -9.14 -7.21
CA VAL A 579 -10.03 -8.49 -7.54
C VAL A 579 -9.69 -8.60 -9.02
N ILE A 580 -9.93 -9.75 -9.66
CA ILE A 580 -9.72 -9.93 -11.09
C ILE A 580 -10.64 -8.99 -11.89
N ILE A 581 -11.91 -8.93 -11.54
CA ILE A 581 -12.88 -8.04 -12.18
C ILE A 581 -12.42 -6.58 -12.07
N LEU A 582 -12.00 -6.16 -10.88
CA LEU A 582 -11.49 -4.80 -10.65
C LEU A 582 -10.26 -4.50 -11.52
N ASN A 583 -9.30 -5.42 -11.62
CA ASN A 583 -8.12 -5.24 -12.47
C ASN A 583 -8.46 -5.19 -13.97
N ILE A 584 -9.43 -5.98 -14.42
CA ILE A 584 -9.96 -5.90 -15.79
C ILE A 584 -10.59 -4.53 -16.01
N LEU A 585 -11.42 -4.04 -15.10
CA LEU A 585 -12.03 -2.71 -15.17
C LEU A 585 -10.98 -1.59 -15.25
N VAL A 586 -9.89 -1.65 -14.47
CA VAL A 586 -8.76 -0.71 -14.60
C VAL A 586 -8.22 -0.72 -16.02
N THR A 587 -7.90 -1.91 -16.54
CA THR A 587 -7.28 -2.06 -17.87
C THR A 587 -8.20 -1.57 -18.98
N VAL A 588 -9.49 -1.91 -18.91
CA VAL A 588 -10.51 -1.48 -19.90
C VAL A 588 -10.71 0.03 -19.84
N SER A 589 -10.83 0.62 -18.63
CA SER A 589 -11.00 2.06 -18.47
C SER A 589 -9.80 2.83 -19.02
N GLN A 590 -8.58 2.42 -18.75
CA GLN A 590 -7.37 3.03 -19.29
C GLN A 590 -7.35 2.99 -20.84
N LYS A 591 -7.64 1.83 -21.44
CA LYS A 591 -7.72 1.70 -22.91
C LYS A 591 -8.81 2.56 -23.53
N PHE A 592 -9.98 2.64 -22.90
CA PHE A 592 -11.10 3.44 -23.38
C PHE A 592 -10.75 4.94 -23.40
N PHE A 593 -10.16 5.46 -22.34
CA PHE A 593 -9.76 6.87 -22.28
C PHE A 593 -8.55 7.20 -23.16
N GLN A 594 -7.59 6.27 -23.32
CA GLN A 594 -6.46 6.46 -24.26
C GLN A 594 -6.95 6.55 -25.72
N ARG A 595 -7.91 5.73 -26.13
CA ARG A 595 -8.50 5.82 -27.48
C ARG A 595 -9.25 7.14 -27.73
N ARG A 596 -9.87 7.72 -26.71
CA ARG A 596 -10.51 9.04 -26.79
C ARG A 596 -9.50 10.20 -26.90
N LYS A 597 -8.30 10.05 -26.33
CA LYS A 597 -7.21 11.06 -26.48
C LYS A 597 -6.55 11.00 -27.86
N ALA A 598 -6.60 9.87 -28.55
CA ALA A 598 -6.02 9.68 -29.88
C ALA A 598 -6.96 10.12 -31.03
N LYS A 599 -8.23 10.33 -30.75
CA LYS A 599 -9.21 10.97 -31.66
C LYS A 599 -9.34 12.46 -31.31
#